data_900688acc65a4929732f6075c3fe9b01
#
_entry.id   900688acc65a4929732f6075c3fe9b01
#
_cell.length_a   1.000
_cell.length_b   1.000
_cell.length_c   1.000
_cell.angle_alpha   90.00
_cell.angle_beta   90.00
_cell.angle_gamma   90.00
#
_symmetry.space_group_name_H-M   'P 1'
#
loop_
_entity.id
_entity.type
_entity.pdbx_description
1 polymer ?
#
loop_
_entity_poly.entity_id
_entity_poly.type
_entity_poly.pdbx_seq_one_letter_code
_entity_poly.pdbx_strand_id
1 'polypeptide(L)'
;MKIKVKNIKIPKCFPYKDYTCKVDGHKFHAMLGEDGEGKLIAGIDKDEPIYNYEDTLEHWMIEAQKMSDFYHNLVDFLKEVKYIHNQEKK
;
A
#
# COMPACT_ATOMS: atom_id res chain seq x y z
N MET A 1 14.23 -1.72 -13.81
CA MET A 1 13.77 -3.09 -13.56
C MET A 1 12.68 -3.08 -12.50
N LYS A 2 11.53 -3.65 -12.82
CA LYS A 2 10.43 -3.70 -11.85
C LYS A 2 10.68 -4.78 -10.82
N ILE A 3 10.71 -4.38 -9.56
CA ILE A 3 10.79 -5.32 -8.45
C ILE A 3 9.37 -5.81 -8.15
N LYS A 4 9.19 -7.11 -8.23
CA LYS A 4 7.88 -7.70 -7.96
C LYS A 4 7.64 -7.72 -6.46
N VAL A 5 6.58 -7.06 -6.03
CA VAL A 5 6.20 -7.05 -4.61
C VAL A 5 5.66 -8.43 -4.24
N LYS A 6 6.26 -9.03 -3.21
CA LYS A 6 5.91 -10.38 -2.74
C LYS A 6 5.74 -10.37 -1.23
N ASN A 7 5.11 -11.41 -0.72
CA ASN A 7 4.98 -11.65 0.73
C ASN A 7 4.22 -10.54 1.46
N ILE A 8 3.09 -10.11 0.87
CA ILE A 8 2.21 -9.17 1.54
C ILE A 8 1.59 -9.85 2.74
N LYS A 9 1.79 -9.28 3.91
CA LYS A 9 1.18 -9.74 5.16
C LYS A 9 -0.08 -8.93 5.44
N ILE A 10 -1.07 -9.59 6.03
CA ILE A 10 -2.36 -8.95 6.30
C ILE A 10 -2.72 -9.11 7.78
N PRO A 11 -2.03 -8.38 8.68
CA PRO A 11 -2.44 -8.39 10.07
C PRO A 11 -3.78 -7.68 10.24
N LYS A 12 -4.55 -8.11 11.22
CA LYS A 12 -5.84 -7.48 11.51
C LYS A 12 -5.62 -6.21 12.32
N CYS A 13 -6.13 -5.10 11.81
CA CYS A 13 -6.12 -3.81 12.50
C CYS A 13 -7.54 -3.26 12.45
N PHE A 14 -8.42 -3.81 13.29
CA PHE A 14 -9.82 -3.43 13.29
C PHE A 14 -10.01 -1.92 13.45
N PRO A 15 -10.89 -1.26 12.69
CA PRO A 15 -11.79 -1.81 11.68
C PRO A 15 -11.18 -1.96 10.28
N TYR A 16 -9.88 -1.87 10.17
CA TYR A 16 -9.17 -1.91 8.89
C TYR A 16 -8.45 -3.24 8.70
N LYS A 17 -8.12 -3.54 7.46
CA LYS A 17 -7.12 -4.55 7.12
C LYS A 17 -5.83 -3.83 6.78
N ASP A 18 -4.73 -4.23 7.39
CA ASP A 18 -3.42 -3.61 7.17
C ASP A 18 -2.59 -4.49 6.25
N TYR A 19 -2.55 -4.13 4.97
CA TYR A 19 -1.72 -4.81 3.99
C TYR A 19 -0.31 -4.27 4.10
N THR A 20 0.64 -5.12 4.48
CA THR A 20 2.01 -4.68 4.70
C THR A 20 2.99 -5.43 3.80
N CYS A 21 4.03 -4.74 3.39
CA CYS A 21 5.11 -5.33 2.60
C CYS A 21 6.39 -4.55 2.80
N LYS A 22 7.52 -5.19 2.59
CA LYS A 22 8.83 -4.54 2.64
C LYS A 22 9.56 -4.81 1.33
N VAL A 23 9.94 -3.74 0.64
CA VAL A 23 10.64 -3.82 -0.65
C VAL A 23 11.83 -2.87 -0.61
N ASP A 24 13.03 -3.40 -0.82
CA ASP A 24 14.29 -2.62 -0.86
C ASP A 24 14.46 -1.70 0.35
N GLY A 25 14.14 -2.18 1.54
CA GLY A 25 14.24 -1.38 2.75
C GLY A 25 13.10 -0.40 2.96
N HIS A 26 12.17 -0.30 2.02
CA HIS A 26 10.97 0.53 2.15
C HIS A 26 9.83 -0.31 2.73
N LYS A 27 9.16 0.26 3.70
CA LYS A 27 8.04 -0.39 4.38
C LYS A 27 6.74 0.24 3.91
N PHE A 28 5.83 -0.60 3.40
CA PHE A 28 4.55 -0.16 2.89
C PHE A 28 3.41 -0.68 3.77
N HIS A 29 2.47 0.21 4.09
CA HIS A 29 1.25 -0.12 4.83
C HIS A 29 0.06 0.47 4.11
N ALA A 30 -0.89 -0.35 3.72
CA ALA A 30 -2.16 0.11 3.17
C ALA A 30 -3.27 -0.39 4.09
N MET A 31 -3.78 0.48 4.94
CA MET A 31 -4.89 0.16 5.85
C MET A 31 -6.21 0.52 5.18
N LEU A 32 -7.01 -0.49 4.85
CA LEU A 32 -8.27 -0.30 4.14
C LEU A 32 -9.46 -0.76 4.96
N GLY A 33 -10.46 0.12 5.07
CA GLY A 33 -11.75 -0.22 5.65
C GLY A 33 -12.70 -0.83 4.62
N GLU A 34 -13.87 -1.25 5.07
CA GLU A 34 -14.88 -1.86 4.20
C GLU A 34 -15.42 -0.89 3.15
N ASP A 35 -15.42 0.40 3.47
CA ASP A 35 -15.88 1.47 2.58
C ASP A 35 -14.84 1.83 1.49
N GLY A 36 -13.67 1.22 1.53
CA GLY A 36 -12.60 1.52 0.58
C GLY A 36 -11.72 2.69 0.97
N GLU A 37 -12.04 3.37 2.06
CA GLU A 37 -11.22 4.45 2.58
C GLU A 37 -10.21 3.90 3.58
N GLY A 38 -9.08 4.60 3.72
CA GLY A 38 -8.07 4.15 4.64
C GLY A 38 -6.84 5.06 4.65
N LYS A 39 -5.73 4.50 5.05
CA LYS A 39 -4.48 5.23 5.19
C LYS A 39 -3.34 4.48 4.54
N LEU A 40 -2.61 5.16 3.68
CA LEU A 40 -1.39 4.64 3.07
C LEU A 40 -0.19 5.24 3.75
N ILE A 41 0.70 4.39 4.22
CA ILE A 41 1.99 4.81 4.77
C ILE A 41 3.07 4.07 4.01
N ALA A 42 4.02 4.80 3.47
CA ALA A 42 5.14 4.21 2.76
C ALA A 42 6.42 4.99 3.03
N GLY A 43 7.50 4.28 3.25
CA GLY A 43 8.76 4.96 3.52
C GLY A 43 9.87 4.03 3.96
N ILE A 44 10.98 4.62 4.34
CA ILE A 44 12.11 3.91 4.90
C ILE A 44 11.78 3.58 6.36
N ASP A 45 12.32 2.48 6.83
CA ASP A 45 12.07 1.92 8.16
C ASP A 45 12.65 2.81 9.28
N LYS A 46 12.31 4.09 9.30
CA LYS A 46 12.75 5.08 10.29
C LYS A 46 11.67 6.13 10.51
N ASP A 47 11.96 7.07 11.36
CA ASP A 47 11.06 7.97 12.07
C ASP A 47 9.96 8.67 11.26
N GLU A 48 10.14 8.90 9.97
CA GLU A 48 9.11 9.57 9.18
C GLU A 48 8.85 8.85 7.87
N PRO A 49 7.57 8.55 7.56
CA PRO A 49 7.25 7.99 6.26
C PRO A 49 7.44 9.01 5.15
N ILE A 50 7.90 8.56 3.99
CA ILE A 50 8.02 9.40 2.80
C ILE A 50 6.63 9.76 2.28
N TYR A 51 5.69 8.84 2.47
CA TYR A 51 4.31 9.01 1.98
C TYR A 51 3.34 8.61 3.08
N ASN A 52 2.48 9.52 3.46
CA ASN A 52 1.47 9.30 4.50
C ASN A 52 0.21 10.03 4.05
N TYR A 53 -0.79 9.27 3.60
CA TYR A 53 -1.93 9.86 2.92
C TYR A 53 -3.21 9.09 3.22
N GLU A 54 -4.23 9.80 3.68
CA GLU A 54 -5.56 9.25 3.93
C GLU A 54 -6.46 9.53 2.74
N ASP A 55 -6.94 8.48 2.08
CA ASP A 55 -7.86 8.57 0.96
C ASP A 55 -8.29 7.16 0.56
N THR A 56 -8.75 7.00 -0.66
CA THR A 56 -9.11 5.71 -1.22
C THR A 56 -7.93 5.07 -1.94
N LEU A 57 -7.98 3.76 -2.06
CA LEU A 57 -6.97 3.00 -2.80
C LEU A 57 -6.81 3.52 -4.23
N GLU A 58 -7.90 3.87 -4.88
CA GLU A 58 -7.85 4.38 -6.26
C GLU A 58 -7.08 5.69 -6.35
N HIS A 59 -7.30 6.62 -5.41
CA HIS A 59 -6.56 7.88 -5.37
C HIS A 59 -5.09 7.66 -5.11
N TRP A 60 -4.75 6.75 -4.20
CA TRP A 60 -3.34 6.42 -3.93
C TRP A 60 -2.64 5.93 -5.19
N MET A 61 -3.31 5.09 -5.97
CA MET A 61 -2.73 4.55 -7.21
C MET A 61 -2.51 5.66 -8.23
N ILE A 62 -3.47 6.58 -8.37
CA ILE A 62 -3.35 7.70 -9.30
C ILE A 62 -2.18 8.59 -8.89
N GLU A 63 -2.08 8.94 -7.61
CA GLU A 63 -1.01 9.80 -7.12
C GLU A 63 0.36 9.13 -7.24
N ALA A 64 0.45 7.85 -6.90
CA ALA A 64 1.72 7.12 -6.98
C ALA A 64 2.22 7.01 -8.43
N GLN A 65 1.31 6.86 -9.39
CA GLN A 65 1.70 6.77 -10.80
C GLN A 65 2.29 8.06 -11.35
N LYS A 66 1.99 9.20 -10.73
CA LYS A 66 2.52 10.50 -11.14
C LYS A 66 3.92 10.77 -10.60
N MET A 67 4.39 9.94 -9.70
CA MET A 67 5.64 10.17 -8.98
C MET A 67 6.82 9.42 -9.61
N SER A 68 8.02 9.65 -9.09
CA SER A 68 9.26 9.07 -9.63
C SER A 68 9.54 7.66 -9.10
N ASP A 69 10.74 7.17 -9.30
CA ASP A 69 11.13 5.75 -9.14
C ASP A 69 10.72 5.05 -7.85
N PHE A 70 10.80 5.73 -6.71
CA PHE A 70 10.36 5.15 -5.44
C PHE A 70 8.91 4.66 -5.54
N TYR A 71 8.07 5.44 -6.20
CA TYR A 71 6.65 5.19 -6.28
C TYR A 71 6.26 4.07 -7.25
N HIS A 72 7.17 3.62 -8.10
CA HIS A 72 6.90 2.46 -8.94
C HIS A 72 6.69 1.20 -8.09
N ASN A 73 7.50 1.02 -7.07
CA ASN A 73 7.31 -0.09 -6.13
C ASN A 73 6.01 0.07 -5.35
N LEU A 74 5.66 1.30 -5.00
CA LEU A 74 4.40 1.58 -4.32
C LEU A 74 3.21 1.25 -5.22
N VAL A 75 3.26 1.59 -6.50
CA VAL A 75 2.20 1.24 -7.46
C VAL A 75 2.03 -0.28 -7.54
N ASP A 76 3.13 -1.02 -7.64
CA ASP A 76 3.08 -2.48 -7.71
C ASP A 76 2.47 -3.07 -6.42
N PHE A 77 2.84 -2.54 -5.26
CA PHE A 77 2.26 -2.93 -3.98
C PHE A 77 0.75 -2.67 -3.97
N LEU A 78 0.33 -1.47 -4.39
CA LEU A 78 -1.09 -1.11 -4.39
C LEU A 78 -1.92 -1.96 -5.37
N LYS A 79 -1.36 -2.34 -6.50
CA LYS A 79 -2.01 -3.25 -7.45
C LYS A 79 -2.26 -4.62 -6.82
N GLU A 80 -1.28 -5.15 -6.10
CA GLU A 80 -1.42 -6.42 -5.39
C GLU A 80 -2.45 -6.30 -4.26
N VAL A 81 -2.43 -5.20 -3.51
CA VAL A 81 -3.41 -4.94 -2.45
C VAL A 81 -4.82 -4.90 -3.04
N LYS A 82 -5.00 -4.20 -4.16
CA LYS A 82 -6.29 -4.12 -4.83
C LYS A 82 -6.79 -5.50 -5.23
N TYR A 83 -5.91 -6.31 -5.80
CA TYR A 83 -6.25 -7.66 -6.21
C TYR A 83 -6.71 -8.51 -5.01
N ILE A 84 -5.92 -8.51 -3.94
CA ILE A 84 -6.22 -9.28 -2.73
C ILE A 84 -7.52 -8.80 -2.09
N HIS A 85 -7.66 -7.48 -1.95
CA HIS A 85 -8.84 -6.89 -1.33
C HIS A 85 -10.13 -7.23 -2.09
N ASN A 86 -10.07 -7.21 -3.42
CA ASN A 86 -11.21 -7.59 -4.25
C ASN A 86 -11.55 -9.07 -4.15
N GLN A 87 -10.56 -9.94 -4.00
CA GLN A 87 -10.78 -11.37 -3.81
C GLN A 87 -11.52 -11.63 -2.50
N GLU A 88 -11.19 -10.93 -1.44
CA GLU A 88 -11.80 -11.12 -0.13
C GLU A 88 -13.24 -10.60 -0.02
N LYS A 89 -13.62 -9.69 -0.92
CA LYS A 89 -14.99 -9.16 -0.96
C LYS A 89 -16.00 -10.10 -1.59
N LYS A 90 -15.55 -11.17 -2.17
CA LYS A 90 -16.46 -12.15 -2.79
C LYS A 90 -17.00 -13.13 -1.78
#